data_a738d32afffea7993293c7619a02a170
#
_entry.id   a738d32afffea7993293c7619a02a170
#
_cell.length_a   1.000
_cell.length_b   1.000
_cell.length_c   1.000
_cell.angle_alpha   90.00
_cell.angle_beta   90.00
_cell.angle_gamma   90.00
#
_symmetry.space_group_name_H-M   'P 1'
#
loop_
_entity.id
_entity.type
_entity.pdbx_description
1 polymer ?
#
loop_
_entity_poly.entity_id
_entity_poly.type
_entity_poly.pdbx_seq_one_letter_code
_entity_poly.pdbx_strand_id
1 'polypeptide(L)'
;MASIVKRNNRYCVVYTYKHTNGTLKQKWETFTDLADAKNRKKEVEYKESVGTFVAPQCRTLKDLLKEYVTLYGRTKWALSTYQSNTALISNYIEPLIGSMKLQDLTTRVIEGYYQRLLKYEAVDPMCGKRQHQYVSPGTVRSVHKILRSAFEQAVKWELMEKNPCIYATLPKYTAKKRDIWTAETLFHALEICDDPRLRLCINLSFSCSLRLGELLGLTWDCVDISPESIEAGRASIYINKELQRVDIASLNALENKNVITRFPSLSSRCTTVQVLKSPKTDSSIRTIFLPKTVAEMLVHYKAEQDMTKDALGAEYADYNLVVAGPLGMPTEQSTINGALKQLIEENDFPKVVFHSFRHSSITYKLKLNGGDIKAVQGDFGHAQASMVTEQYAHILDDDRRLNAQRFDDFFYQHHGAEPEVLPRAEQSTPKASPVDTDAAAALAKLLADPSMATLIKNLAKNL
;
A
#
# COMPACT_ATOMS: atom_id res chain seq x y z
N MET A 1 34.99 -17.13 29.12
CA MET A 1 35.34 -18.56 29.31
C MET A 1 34.20 -19.25 30.07
N ALA A 2 33.77 -20.41 29.60
CA ALA A 2 32.77 -21.23 30.25
C ALA A 2 33.42 -22.28 31.19
N SER A 3 32.83 -22.55 32.35
CA SER A 3 33.27 -23.58 33.30
C SER A 3 32.13 -24.57 33.60
N ILE A 4 32.50 -25.81 34.01
CA ILE A 4 31.53 -26.81 34.45
C ILE A 4 31.66 -26.97 35.96
N VAL A 5 30.58 -26.84 36.71
CA VAL A 5 30.50 -27.00 38.17
C VAL A 5 29.51 -28.13 38.48
N LYS A 6 29.93 -29.11 39.30
CA LYS A 6 29.03 -30.18 39.77
C LYS A 6 28.32 -29.71 41.02
N ARG A 7 26.98 -29.74 41.03
CA ARG A 7 26.13 -29.33 42.15
C ARG A 7 24.92 -30.25 42.27
N ASN A 8 24.68 -30.80 43.46
CA ASN A 8 23.48 -31.65 43.72
C ASN A 8 23.26 -32.76 42.66
N ASN A 9 24.30 -33.52 42.39
CA ASN A 9 24.32 -34.58 41.37
C ASN A 9 23.97 -34.19 39.93
N ARG A 10 24.04 -32.89 39.62
CA ARG A 10 23.87 -32.30 38.27
C ARG A 10 25.11 -31.52 37.85
N TYR A 11 25.24 -31.29 36.56
CA TYR A 11 26.36 -30.55 35.99
C TYR A 11 25.89 -29.18 35.49
N CYS A 12 26.49 -28.10 35.99
CA CYS A 12 26.13 -26.74 35.61
C CYS A 12 27.24 -26.14 34.73
N VAL A 13 26.89 -25.69 33.54
CA VAL A 13 27.76 -24.87 32.70
C VAL A 13 27.56 -23.41 33.13
N VAL A 14 28.67 -22.78 33.53
CA VAL A 14 28.67 -21.40 34.02
C VAL A 14 29.53 -20.56 33.10
N TYR A 15 28.97 -19.49 32.58
CA TYR A 15 29.67 -18.54 31.75
C TYR A 15 29.20 -17.09 32.03
N THR A 16 30.10 -16.13 31.74
CA THR A 16 29.86 -14.72 31.95
C THR A 16 29.51 -14.07 30.60
N TYR A 17 28.50 -13.25 30.58
CA TYR A 17 28.11 -12.51 29.40
C TYR A 17 27.85 -11.02 29.71
N LYS A 18 27.99 -10.15 28.71
CA LYS A 18 27.75 -8.73 28.83
C LYS A 18 26.26 -8.48 28.64
N HIS A 19 25.58 -7.93 29.65
CA HIS A 19 24.18 -7.54 29.56
C HIS A 19 24.01 -6.24 28.75
N THR A 20 22.80 -5.96 28.26
CA THR A 20 22.48 -4.77 27.43
C THR A 20 22.83 -3.44 28.12
N ASN A 21 22.85 -3.39 29.45
CA ASN A 21 23.28 -2.21 30.22
C ASN A 21 24.80 -2.13 30.47
N GLY A 22 25.59 -2.97 29.77
CA GLY A 22 27.04 -3.00 29.89
C GLY A 22 27.59 -3.80 31.08
N THR A 23 26.75 -4.26 32.02
CA THR A 23 27.20 -5.05 33.18
C THR A 23 27.45 -6.50 32.82
N LEU A 24 28.48 -7.09 33.43
CA LEU A 24 28.79 -8.52 33.30
C LEU A 24 27.85 -9.32 34.21
N LYS A 25 27.15 -10.31 33.64
CA LYS A 25 26.31 -11.25 34.37
C LYS A 25 26.75 -12.69 34.12
N GLN A 26 26.56 -13.55 35.15
CA GLN A 26 26.80 -14.99 35.03
C GLN A 26 25.47 -15.72 34.70
N LYS A 27 25.56 -16.68 33.80
CA LYS A 27 24.49 -17.64 33.50
C LYS A 27 24.88 -19.03 33.97
N TRP A 28 23.91 -19.74 34.55
CA TRP A 28 24.02 -21.11 35.00
C TRP A 28 23.04 -21.97 34.23
N GLU A 29 23.53 -22.94 33.45
CA GLU A 29 22.68 -23.90 32.71
C GLU A 29 22.95 -25.30 33.30
N THR A 30 21.88 -25.97 33.78
CA THR A 30 21.97 -27.23 34.49
C THR A 30 21.65 -28.42 33.59
N PHE A 31 22.50 -29.42 33.58
CA PHE A 31 22.38 -30.64 32.79
C PHE A 31 22.41 -31.86 33.73
N THR A 32 21.70 -32.91 33.33
CA THR A 32 21.68 -34.20 34.03
C THR A 32 22.89 -35.04 33.66
N ASP A 33 23.39 -34.91 32.44
CA ASP A 33 24.57 -35.63 31.92
C ASP A 33 25.79 -34.72 31.76
N LEU A 34 26.95 -35.27 32.06
CA LEU A 34 28.23 -34.61 31.89
C LEU A 34 28.60 -34.40 30.42
N ALA A 35 28.19 -35.34 29.53
CA ALA A 35 28.46 -35.22 28.09
C ALA A 35 27.75 -34.01 27.51
N ASP A 36 26.49 -33.79 27.86
CA ASP A 36 25.70 -32.63 27.44
C ASP A 36 26.27 -31.32 27.97
N ALA A 37 26.72 -31.31 29.23
CA ALA A 37 27.36 -30.14 29.81
C ALA A 37 28.68 -29.82 29.09
N LYS A 38 29.50 -30.84 28.74
CA LYS A 38 30.72 -30.64 27.96
C LYS A 38 30.47 -30.13 26.54
N ASN A 39 29.48 -30.67 25.88
CA ASN A 39 29.06 -30.23 24.54
C ASN A 39 28.60 -28.78 24.59
N ARG A 40 27.77 -28.43 25.57
CA ARG A 40 27.30 -27.04 25.73
C ARG A 40 28.48 -26.08 26.06
N LYS A 41 29.38 -26.46 26.89
CA LYS A 41 30.61 -25.67 27.17
C LYS A 41 31.38 -25.38 25.88
N LYS A 42 31.67 -26.42 25.08
CA LYS A 42 32.39 -26.27 23.79
C LYS A 42 31.63 -25.37 22.82
N GLU A 43 30.31 -25.49 22.76
CA GLU A 43 29.48 -24.65 21.92
C GLU A 43 29.55 -23.17 22.33
N VAL A 44 29.49 -22.87 23.63
CA VAL A 44 29.61 -21.49 24.15
C VAL A 44 30.99 -20.93 23.82
N GLU A 45 32.07 -21.67 24.09
CA GLU A 45 33.45 -21.25 23.84
C GLU A 45 33.70 -21.03 22.34
N TYR A 46 33.20 -21.92 21.47
CA TYR A 46 33.28 -21.76 20.02
C TYR A 46 32.53 -20.51 19.55
N LYS A 47 31.31 -20.29 20.01
CA LYS A 47 30.52 -19.11 19.63
C LYS A 47 31.12 -17.80 20.14
N GLU A 48 31.75 -17.83 21.33
CA GLU A 48 32.53 -16.69 21.85
C GLU A 48 33.74 -16.40 20.95
N SER A 49 34.47 -17.44 20.51
CA SER A 49 35.66 -17.27 19.68
C SER A 49 35.39 -16.74 18.27
N VAL A 50 34.23 -17.08 17.69
CA VAL A 50 33.79 -16.60 16.35
C VAL A 50 32.98 -15.32 16.44
N GLY A 51 32.74 -14.75 17.63
CA GLY A 51 31.95 -13.52 17.81
C GLY A 51 30.45 -13.66 17.56
N THR A 52 29.91 -14.91 17.47
CA THR A 52 28.50 -15.21 17.23
C THR A 52 27.74 -15.55 18.49
N PHE A 53 28.35 -15.36 19.67
CA PHE A 53 27.72 -15.69 20.94
C PHE A 53 26.64 -14.67 21.29
N VAL A 54 25.37 -15.09 21.18
CA VAL A 54 24.22 -14.35 21.69
C VAL A 54 23.92 -14.82 23.12
N ALA A 55 24.02 -13.92 24.07
CA ALA A 55 23.70 -14.22 25.47
C ALA A 55 22.23 -14.64 25.58
N PRO A 56 21.94 -15.81 26.20
CA PRO A 56 20.55 -16.24 26.40
C PRO A 56 19.82 -15.24 27.31
N GLN A 57 19.06 -14.36 26.72
CA GLN A 57 18.25 -13.41 27.47
C GLN A 57 16.96 -14.12 27.89
N CYS A 58 16.55 -13.96 29.16
CA CYS A 58 15.26 -14.45 29.66
C CYS A 58 14.10 -13.59 29.16
N ARG A 59 14.18 -13.09 27.91
CA ARG A 59 13.13 -12.28 27.30
C ARG A 59 12.09 -13.17 26.64
N THR A 60 10.85 -12.79 26.80
CA THR A 60 9.71 -13.40 26.13
C THR A 60 9.49 -12.77 24.75
N LEU A 61 8.69 -13.43 23.90
CA LEU A 61 8.24 -12.85 22.64
C LEU A 61 7.46 -11.54 22.86
N LYS A 62 6.66 -11.48 23.93
CA LYS A 62 5.93 -10.26 24.31
C LYS A 62 6.86 -9.08 24.56
N ASP A 63 7.97 -9.30 25.26
CA ASP A 63 8.96 -8.25 25.54
C ASP A 63 9.62 -7.76 24.25
N LEU A 64 10.00 -8.70 23.38
CA LEU A 64 10.53 -8.36 22.05
C LEU A 64 9.54 -7.54 21.23
N LEU A 65 8.28 -7.96 21.16
CA LEU A 65 7.26 -7.27 20.36
C LEU A 65 6.97 -5.86 20.90
N LYS A 66 6.96 -5.70 22.22
CA LYS A 66 6.82 -4.37 22.83
C LYS A 66 7.97 -3.44 22.45
N GLU A 67 9.20 -3.93 22.51
CA GLU A 67 10.40 -3.17 22.11
C GLU A 67 10.39 -2.90 20.59
N TYR A 68 10.04 -3.90 19.78
CA TYR A 68 9.92 -3.79 18.34
C TYR A 68 8.88 -2.75 17.90
N VAL A 69 7.70 -2.72 18.52
CA VAL A 69 6.69 -1.71 18.25
C VAL A 69 7.19 -0.32 18.66
N THR A 70 7.86 -0.21 19.81
CA THR A 70 8.31 1.08 20.36
C THR A 70 9.48 1.66 19.55
N LEU A 71 10.52 0.89 19.27
CA LEU A 71 11.75 1.39 18.64
C LEU A 71 11.66 1.37 17.10
N TYR A 72 11.08 0.32 16.53
CA TYR A 72 10.98 0.15 15.08
C TYR A 72 9.62 0.61 14.54
N GLY A 73 8.53 0.16 15.15
CA GLY A 73 7.18 0.41 14.69
C GLY A 73 6.84 1.90 14.63
N ARG A 74 7.10 2.65 15.71
CA ARG A 74 6.83 4.10 15.75
C ARG A 74 7.59 4.90 14.70
N THR A 75 8.80 4.49 14.37
CA THR A 75 9.65 5.20 13.41
C THR A 75 9.36 4.83 11.96
N LYS A 76 9.11 3.54 11.68
CA LYS A 76 9.05 3.00 10.31
C LYS A 76 7.63 2.78 9.78
N TRP A 77 6.64 2.55 10.66
CA TRP A 77 5.30 2.24 10.21
C TRP A 77 4.48 3.48 9.90
N ALA A 78 3.68 3.37 8.83
CA ALA A 78 2.57 4.30 8.61
C ALA A 78 1.44 4.01 9.62
N LEU A 79 0.59 4.99 9.86
CA LEU A 79 -0.48 4.95 10.87
C LEU A 79 -1.39 3.72 10.73
N SER A 80 -1.86 3.41 9.52
CA SER A 80 -2.67 2.19 9.26
C SER A 80 -1.92 0.89 9.51
N THR A 81 -0.63 0.86 9.21
CA THR A 81 0.24 -0.30 9.47
C THR A 81 0.46 -0.49 10.97
N TYR A 82 0.68 0.61 11.69
CA TYR A 82 0.84 0.59 13.14
C TYR A 82 -0.42 0.03 13.81
N GLN A 83 -1.59 0.58 13.49
CA GLN A 83 -2.88 0.13 14.00
C GLN A 83 -3.15 -1.35 13.70
N SER A 84 -2.95 -1.77 12.45
CA SER A 84 -3.17 -3.17 12.05
C SER A 84 -2.21 -4.13 12.73
N ASN A 85 -0.91 -3.78 12.79
CA ASN A 85 0.10 -4.66 13.39
C ASN A 85 -0.08 -4.78 14.90
N THR A 86 -0.37 -3.68 15.61
CA THR A 86 -0.62 -3.70 17.05
C THR A 86 -1.87 -4.52 17.39
N ALA A 87 -2.94 -4.41 16.59
CA ALA A 87 -4.13 -5.23 16.73
C ALA A 87 -3.84 -6.73 16.51
N LEU A 88 -3.06 -7.08 15.49
CA LEU A 88 -2.67 -8.49 15.24
C LEU A 88 -1.78 -9.03 16.36
N ILE A 89 -0.87 -8.22 16.90
CA ILE A 89 -0.01 -8.60 18.02
C ILE A 89 -0.86 -8.89 19.25
N SER A 90 -1.73 -7.96 19.65
CA SER A 90 -2.55 -8.10 20.85
C SER A 90 -3.60 -9.19 20.76
N ASN A 91 -4.22 -9.37 19.59
CA ASN A 91 -5.32 -10.31 19.42
C ASN A 91 -4.87 -11.75 19.17
N TYR A 92 -3.74 -11.96 18.50
CA TYR A 92 -3.36 -13.28 17.99
C TYR A 92 -1.98 -13.75 18.42
N ILE A 93 -0.99 -12.87 18.61
CA ILE A 93 0.36 -13.30 18.94
C ILE A 93 0.57 -13.38 20.45
N GLU A 94 0.32 -12.29 21.16
CA GLU A 94 0.54 -12.24 22.61
C GLU A 94 -0.26 -13.32 23.38
N PRO A 95 -1.55 -13.56 23.12
CA PRO A 95 -2.32 -14.53 23.88
C PRO A 95 -1.84 -15.98 23.69
N LEU A 96 -1.32 -16.34 22.52
CA LEU A 96 -1.01 -17.71 22.14
C LEU A 96 0.45 -18.12 22.35
N ILE A 97 1.40 -17.20 22.09
CA ILE A 97 2.83 -17.48 22.16
C ILE A 97 3.64 -16.34 22.80
N GLY A 98 3.00 -15.27 23.26
CA GLY A 98 3.69 -14.10 23.84
C GLY A 98 4.55 -14.41 25.07
N SER A 99 4.18 -15.40 25.90
CA SER A 99 4.90 -15.82 27.09
C SER A 99 6.12 -16.72 26.81
N MET A 100 6.27 -17.20 25.57
CA MET A 100 7.38 -18.07 25.20
C MET A 100 8.71 -17.30 25.19
N LYS A 101 9.76 -17.94 25.67
CA LYS A 101 11.13 -17.37 25.61
C LYS A 101 11.63 -17.38 24.18
N LEU A 102 12.39 -16.35 23.81
CA LEU A 102 12.94 -16.22 22.44
C LEU A 102 13.76 -17.44 22.00
N GLN A 103 14.53 -18.02 22.92
CA GLN A 103 15.36 -19.20 22.67
C GLN A 103 14.56 -20.47 22.36
N ASP A 104 13.30 -20.54 22.77
CA ASP A 104 12.42 -21.71 22.58
C ASP A 104 11.62 -21.61 21.28
N LEU A 105 11.69 -20.47 20.59
CA LEU A 105 10.98 -20.21 19.33
C LEU A 105 11.75 -20.78 18.15
N THR A 106 11.48 -22.03 17.84
CA THR A 106 12.04 -22.73 16.67
C THR A 106 11.06 -22.65 15.49
N THR A 107 11.53 -22.94 14.26
CA THR A 107 10.67 -23.02 13.06
C THR A 107 9.49 -23.97 13.28
N ARG A 108 9.72 -25.13 13.90
CA ARG A 108 8.68 -26.12 14.22
C ARG A 108 7.61 -25.54 15.18
N VAL A 109 8.03 -24.76 16.16
CA VAL A 109 7.12 -24.09 17.11
C VAL A 109 6.26 -23.04 16.38
N ILE A 110 6.85 -22.28 15.47
CA ILE A 110 6.14 -21.28 14.66
C ILE A 110 5.13 -21.93 13.72
N GLU A 111 5.49 -23.06 13.06
CA GLU A 111 4.55 -23.81 12.23
C GLU A 111 3.39 -24.40 13.05
N GLY A 112 3.69 -24.98 14.21
CA GLY A 112 2.67 -25.44 15.17
C GLY A 112 1.74 -24.31 15.64
N TYR A 113 2.28 -23.12 15.84
CA TYR A 113 1.49 -21.93 16.16
C TYR A 113 0.54 -21.57 15.02
N TYR A 114 0.97 -21.58 13.74
CA TYR A 114 0.10 -21.30 12.60
C TYR A 114 -1.05 -22.29 12.49
N GLN A 115 -0.82 -23.58 12.76
CA GLN A 115 -1.89 -24.59 12.78
C GLN A 115 -2.91 -24.35 13.89
N ARG A 116 -2.45 -23.92 15.09
CA ARG A 116 -3.34 -23.53 16.18
C ARG A 116 -4.12 -22.25 15.86
N LEU A 117 -3.46 -21.28 15.21
CA LEU A 117 -4.07 -20.01 14.86
C LEU A 117 -5.22 -20.17 13.85
N LEU A 118 -5.11 -21.13 12.91
CA LEU A 118 -6.20 -21.46 11.97
C LEU A 118 -7.46 -22.01 12.66
N LYS A 119 -7.31 -22.54 13.88
CA LYS A 119 -8.42 -23.07 14.71
C LYS A 119 -8.84 -22.08 15.82
N TYR A 120 -8.17 -20.93 15.88
CA TYR A 120 -8.48 -19.90 16.87
C TYR A 120 -9.64 -19.04 16.36
N GLU A 121 -10.54 -18.66 17.25
CA GLU A 121 -11.66 -17.79 16.89
C GLU A 121 -11.17 -16.42 16.41
N ALA A 122 -11.75 -15.96 15.33
CA ALA A 122 -11.48 -14.63 14.83
C ALA A 122 -12.06 -13.58 15.78
N VAL A 123 -11.29 -12.57 16.14
CA VAL A 123 -11.76 -11.44 16.94
C VAL A 123 -12.76 -10.63 16.14
N ASP A 124 -13.84 -10.20 16.76
CA ASP A 124 -14.86 -9.39 16.13
C ASP A 124 -14.26 -8.06 15.66
N PRO A 125 -14.57 -7.61 14.44
CA PRO A 125 -14.13 -6.32 13.96
C PRO A 125 -14.80 -5.21 14.80
N MET A 126 -14.13 -4.08 15.00
CA MET A 126 -14.72 -2.92 15.70
C MET A 126 -16.02 -2.43 15.07
N CYS A 127 -16.18 -2.64 13.76
CA CYS A 127 -17.40 -2.30 13.01
C CYS A 127 -17.74 -3.43 12.03
N GLY A 128 -19.03 -3.80 11.99
CA GLY A 128 -19.55 -4.83 11.06
C GLY A 128 -19.61 -6.23 11.69
N LYS A 129 -20.10 -7.18 10.89
CA LYS A 129 -20.23 -8.59 11.30
C LYS A 129 -18.95 -9.36 11.00
N ARG A 130 -18.63 -10.33 11.85
CA ARG A 130 -17.56 -11.30 11.64
C ARG A 130 -17.80 -12.04 10.32
N GLN A 131 -16.80 -12.07 9.44
CA GLN A 131 -16.90 -12.76 8.15
C GLN A 131 -16.60 -14.26 8.25
N HIS A 132 -15.79 -14.66 9.23
CA HIS A 132 -15.35 -16.02 9.46
C HIS A 132 -15.33 -16.33 10.94
N GLN A 133 -15.74 -17.51 11.32
CA GLN A 133 -15.68 -17.97 12.71
C GLN A 133 -14.23 -18.10 13.20
N TYR A 134 -13.35 -18.61 12.33
CA TYR A 134 -11.93 -18.83 12.64
C TYR A 134 -11.02 -17.91 11.86
N VAL A 135 -9.78 -17.78 12.32
CA VAL A 135 -8.74 -16.97 11.68
C VAL A 135 -8.46 -17.50 10.27
N SER A 136 -8.50 -16.59 9.29
CA SER A 136 -8.27 -16.93 7.88
C SER A 136 -6.79 -17.17 7.58
N PRO A 137 -6.46 -17.97 6.52
CA PRO A 137 -5.08 -18.10 6.06
C PRO A 137 -4.41 -16.77 5.68
N GLY A 138 -5.20 -15.79 5.24
CA GLY A 138 -4.71 -14.42 4.97
C GLY A 138 -4.25 -13.71 6.23
N THR A 139 -4.98 -13.86 7.33
CA THR A 139 -4.60 -13.33 8.66
C THR A 139 -3.32 -14.01 9.17
N VAL A 140 -3.20 -15.33 9.02
CA VAL A 140 -1.96 -16.06 9.39
C VAL A 140 -0.76 -15.52 8.62
N ARG A 141 -0.90 -15.23 7.32
CA ARG A 141 0.17 -14.59 6.53
C ARG A 141 0.53 -13.19 7.01
N SER A 142 -0.44 -12.42 7.46
CA SER A 142 -0.20 -11.09 8.05
C SER A 142 0.55 -11.19 9.38
N VAL A 143 0.17 -12.12 10.24
CA VAL A 143 0.87 -12.46 11.48
C VAL A 143 2.31 -12.91 11.20
N HIS A 144 2.50 -13.80 10.20
CA HIS A 144 3.84 -14.24 9.78
C HIS A 144 4.73 -13.06 9.35
N LYS A 145 4.19 -12.10 8.58
CA LYS A 145 4.96 -10.91 8.16
C LYS A 145 5.46 -10.12 9.37
N ILE A 146 4.62 -9.94 10.39
CA ILE A 146 4.99 -9.25 11.62
C ILE A 146 6.08 -10.01 12.37
N LEU A 147 5.87 -11.31 12.62
CA LEU A 147 6.84 -12.16 13.32
C LEU A 147 8.18 -12.22 12.59
N ARG A 148 8.14 -12.43 11.26
CA ARG A 148 9.35 -12.45 10.44
C ARG A 148 10.12 -11.15 10.53
N SER A 149 9.45 -10.01 10.46
CA SER A 149 10.09 -8.70 10.59
C SER A 149 10.60 -8.42 12.00
N ALA A 150 9.85 -8.82 13.02
CA ALA A 150 10.28 -8.67 14.43
C ALA A 150 11.50 -9.54 14.76
N PHE A 151 11.53 -10.80 14.30
CA PHE A 151 12.66 -11.68 14.49
C PHE A 151 13.88 -11.27 13.66
N GLU A 152 13.68 -10.73 12.45
CA GLU A 152 14.77 -10.13 11.67
C GLU A 152 15.40 -8.96 12.43
N GLN A 153 14.58 -8.13 13.05
CA GLN A 153 15.07 -7.04 13.89
C GLN A 153 15.72 -7.54 15.17
N ALA A 154 15.20 -8.63 15.77
CA ALA A 154 15.80 -9.27 16.93
C ALA A 154 17.21 -9.85 16.63
N VAL A 155 17.42 -10.39 15.43
CA VAL A 155 18.74 -10.83 14.96
C VAL A 155 19.69 -9.62 14.81
N LYS A 156 19.23 -8.51 14.23
CA LYS A 156 19.99 -7.25 14.13
C LYS A 156 20.33 -6.64 15.49
N TRP A 157 19.47 -6.85 16.48
CA TRP A 157 19.70 -6.42 17.86
C TRP A 157 20.49 -7.45 18.69
N GLU A 158 20.99 -8.51 18.05
CA GLU A 158 21.75 -9.57 18.70
C GLU A 158 21.00 -10.28 19.85
N LEU A 159 19.66 -10.28 19.78
CA LEU A 159 18.80 -10.97 20.74
C LEU A 159 18.54 -12.43 20.36
N MET A 160 18.73 -12.78 19.08
CA MET A 160 18.54 -14.10 18.50
C MET A 160 19.63 -14.39 17.46
N GLU A 161 20.06 -15.64 17.36
CA GLU A 161 21.05 -16.05 16.35
C GLU A 161 20.46 -16.13 14.94
N LYS A 162 19.21 -16.57 14.84
CA LYS A 162 18.50 -16.78 13.56
C LYS A 162 17.02 -16.47 13.68
N ASN A 163 16.43 -16.13 12.56
CA ASN A 163 15.01 -15.87 12.44
C ASN A 163 14.24 -17.18 12.15
N PRO A 164 13.39 -17.68 13.07
CA PRO A 164 12.69 -18.95 12.91
C PRO A 164 11.59 -18.93 11.82
N CYS A 165 11.20 -17.73 11.36
CA CYS A 165 10.17 -17.58 10.34
C CYS A 165 10.69 -17.74 8.90
N ILE A 166 12.00 -17.70 8.64
CA ILE A 166 12.53 -17.70 7.27
C ILE A 166 12.09 -18.96 6.50
N TYR A 167 12.17 -20.11 7.16
CA TYR A 167 11.85 -21.41 6.55
C TYR A 167 10.48 -21.96 6.99
N ALA A 168 9.68 -21.18 7.71
CA ALA A 168 8.38 -21.64 8.19
C ALA A 168 7.37 -21.77 7.02
N THR A 169 6.75 -22.92 6.95
CA THR A 169 5.72 -23.25 5.95
C THR A 169 4.42 -22.53 6.27
N LEU A 170 3.91 -21.79 5.30
CA LEU A 170 2.65 -21.06 5.43
C LEU A 170 1.46 -21.87 4.92
N PRO A 171 0.26 -21.70 5.48
CA PRO A 171 -0.95 -22.31 4.94
C PRO A 171 -1.21 -21.84 3.52
N LYS A 172 -1.76 -22.75 2.68
CA LYS A 172 -2.20 -22.41 1.32
C LYS A 172 -3.24 -21.29 1.40
N TYR A 173 -3.03 -20.28 0.58
CA TYR A 173 -3.93 -19.14 0.46
C TYR A 173 -4.19 -18.89 -1.03
N THR A 174 -5.45 -19.03 -1.42
CA THR A 174 -5.90 -18.64 -2.76
C THR A 174 -6.64 -17.33 -2.63
N ALA A 175 -6.10 -16.27 -3.22
CA ALA A 175 -6.80 -15.00 -3.28
C ALA A 175 -8.09 -15.18 -4.12
N LYS A 176 -9.22 -14.76 -3.57
CA LYS A 176 -10.46 -14.73 -4.35
C LYS A 176 -10.29 -13.71 -5.46
N LYS A 177 -10.46 -14.12 -6.71
CA LYS A 177 -10.60 -13.16 -7.82
C LYS A 177 -11.82 -12.31 -7.53
N ARG A 178 -11.66 -11.00 -7.68
CA ARG A 178 -12.76 -10.06 -7.52
C ARG A 178 -13.35 -9.79 -8.88
N ASP A 179 -14.67 -9.73 -8.95
CA ASP A 179 -15.35 -9.33 -10.15
C ASP A 179 -15.07 -7.85 -10.44
N ILE A 180 -15.03 -7.53 -11.71
CA ILE A 180 -14.93 -6.15 -12.23
C ILE A 180 -16.15 -5.92 -13.13
N TRP A 181 -16.70 -4.73 -13.09
CA TRP A 181 -17.78 -4.38 -14.02
C TRP A 181 -17.23 -4.14 -15.42
N THR A 182 -18.04 -4.56 -16.41
CA THR A 182 -17.81 -4.14 -17.81
C THR A 182 -18.17 -2.66 -17.96
N ALA A 183 -17.84 -2.05 -19.10
CA ALA A 183 -18.22 -0.67 -19.37
C ALA A 183 -19.73 -0.50 -19.39
N GLU A 184 -20.44 -1.44 -20.03
CA GLU A 184 -21.90 -1.40 -20.11
C GLU A 184 -22.53 -1.44 -18.71
N THR A 185 -22.08 -2.35 -17.85
CA THR A 185 -22.56 -2.44 -16.47
C THR A 185 -22.26 -1.15 -15.70
N LEU A 186 -21.08 -0.57 -15.89
CA LEU A 186 -20.69 0.67 -15.23
C LEU A 186 -21.56 1.84 -15.70
N PHE A 187 -21.76 2.02 -17.01
CA PHE A 187 -22.60 3.08 -17.54
C PHE A 187 -24.04 2.94 -17.06
N HIS A 188 -24.61 1.73 -17.13
CA HIS A 188 -25.95 1.49 -16.62
C HIS A 188 -26.08 1.81 -15.12
N ALA A 189 -25.10 1.41 -14.31
CA ALA A 189 -25.08 1.73 -12.89
C ALA A 189 -25.01 3.24 -12.62
N LEU A 190 -24.27 4.00 -13.45
CA LEU A 190 -24.18 5.45 -13.34
C LEU A 190 -25.47 6.16 -13.75
N GLU A 191 -26.19 5.63 -14.75
CA GLU A 191 -27.50 6.17 -15.19
C GLU A 191 -28.57 6.06 -14.11
N ILE A 192 -28.62 4.93 -13.41
CA ILE A 192 -29.65 4.66 -12.39
C ILE A 192 -29.24 5.06 -10.97
N CYS A 193 -28.00 5.55 -10.78
CA CYS A 193 -27.51 5.95 -9.46
C CYS A 193 -28.08 7.32 -9.07
N ASP A 194 -28.98 7.36 -8.09
CA ASP A 194 -29.61 8.61 -7.61
C ASP A 194 -28.72 9.37 -6.59
N ASP A 195 -27.76 8.70 -5.94
CA ASP A 195 -26.84 9.38 -5.00
C ASP A 195 -25.74 10.14 -5.78
N PRO A 196 -25.76 11.49 -5.82
CA PRO A 196 -24.80 12.29 -6.58
C PRO A 196 -23.37 12.13 -6.06
N ARG A 197 -23.19 11.86 -4.75
CA ARG A 197 -21.85 11.60 -4.17
C ARG A 197 -21.30 10.27 -4.63
N LEU A 198 -22.12 9.20 -4.60
CA LEU A 198 -21.71 7.89 -5.10
C LEU A 198 -21.39 7.96 -6.59
N ARG A 199 -22.24 8.62 -7.40
CA ARG A 199 -22.05 8.82 -8.84
C ARG A 199 -20.73 9.52 -9.14
N LEU A 200 -20.44 10.62 -8.44
CA LEU A 200 -19.15 11.34 -8.56
C LEU A 200 -17.98 10.45 -8.14
N CYS A 201 -18.10 9.74 -7.02
CA CYS A 201 -17.04 8.84 -6.52
C CYS A 201 -16.73 7.72 -7.52
N ILE A 202 -17.73 7.10 -8.13
CA ILE A 202 -17.55 6.05 -9.15
C ILE A 202 -16.84 6.64 -10.38
N ASN A 203 -17.31 7.79 -10.90
CA ASN A 203 -16.71 8.45 -12.05
C ASN A 203 -15.25 8.81 -11.81
N LEU A 204 -14.89 9.44 -10.70
CA LEU A 204 -13.52 9.80 -10.35
C LEU A 204 -12.64 8.56 -10.12
N SER A 205 -13.17 7.51 -9.47
CA SER A 205 -12.39 6.30 -9.27
C SER A 205 -12.13 5.55 -10.57
N PHE A 206 -13.09 5.54 -11.51
CA PHE A 206 -12.94 4.89 -12.80
C PHE A 206 -12.10 5.72 -13.76
N SER A 207 -12.37 7.01 -13.94
CA SER A 207 -11.62 7.86 -14.89
C SER A 207 -10.20 8.17 -14.43
N CYS A 208 -10.01 8.46 -13.12
CA CYS A 208 -8.74 8.90 -12.55
C CYS A 208 -8.01 7.82 -11.76
N SER A 209 -8.55 6.61 -11.69
CA SER A 209 -7.94 5.48 -10.95
C SER A 209 -7.67 5.79 -9.47
N LEU A 210 -8.50 6.60 -8.81
CA LEU A 210 -8.33 7.02 -7.42
C LEU A 210 -8.61 5.89 -6.43
N ARG A 211 -7.85 5.88 -5.33
CA ARG A 211 -8.23 5.12 -4.14
C ARG A 211 -9.32 5.87 -3.39
N LEU A 212 -10.24 5.13 -2.73
CA LEU A 212 -11.34 5.77 -1.99
C LEU A 212 -10.84 6.80 -0.96
N GLY A 213 -9.74 6.51 -0.26
CA GLY A 213 -9.16 7.46 0.70
C GLY A 213 -8.58 8.73 0.05
N GLU A 214 -7.96 8.62 -1.13
CA GLU A 214 -7.47 9.76 -1.93
C GLU A 214 -8.65 10.63 -2.41
N LEU A 215 -9.70 9.97 -2.90
CA LEU A 215 -10.91 10.62 -3.39
C LEU A 215 -11.66 11.39 -2.29
N LEU A 216 -11.87 10.75 -1.13
CA LEU A 216 -12.55 11.39 0.00
C LEU A 216 -11.69 12.47 0.69
N GLY A 217 -10.36 12.42 0.51
CA GLY A 217 -9.42 13.43 0.99
C GLY A 217 -9.12 14.52 -0.02
N LEU A 218 -9.74 14.50 -1.22
CA LEU A 218 -9.57 15.54 -2.23
C LEU A 218 -10.23 16.84 -1.78
N THR A 219 -9.50 17.95 -1.90
CA THR A 219 -9.95 19.29 -1.53
C THR A 219 -9.98 20.18 -2.77
N TRP A 220 -10.87 21.18 -2.81
CA TRP A 220 -11.07 22.05 -3.96
C TRP A 220 -9.82 22.85 -4.37
N ASP A 221 -8.92 23.15 -3.43
CA ASP A 221 -7.61 23.76 -3.72
C ASP A 221 -6.67 22.87 -4.57
N CYS A 222 -7.01 21.58 -4.69
CA CYS A 222 -6.28 20.61 -5.49
C CYS A 222 -7.01 20.24 -6.81
N VAL A 223 -8.02 21.00 -7.22
CA VAL A 223 -8.85 20.74 -8.40
C VAL A 223 -8.78 21.95 -9.33
N ASP A 224 -8.26 21.76 -10.53
CA ASP A 224 -8.29 22.76 -11.60
C ASP A 224 -9.39 22.39 -12.62
N ILE A 225 -10.51 23.06 -12.51
CA ILE A 225 -11.66 22.95 -13.42
C ILE A 225 -12.05 24.34 -13.95
N SER A 226 -11.06 25.24 -14.13
CA SER A 226 -11.29 26.53 -14.78
C SER A 226 -11.80 26.31 -16.22
N PRO A 227 -12.66 27.21 -16.74
CA PRO A 227 -13.14 27.12 -18.12
C PRO A 227 -11.99 26.99 -19.12
N GLU A 228 -10.92 27.76 -18.92
CA GLU A 228 -9.73 27.77 -19.76
C GLU A 228 -9.00 26.41 -19.73
N SER A 229 -8.90 25.77 -18.56
CA SER A 229 -8.28 24.46 -18.40
C SER A 229 -9.14 23.37 -19.02
N ILE A 230 -10.48 23.45 -18.91
CA ILE A 230 -11.40 22.49 -19.52
C ILE A 230 -11.34 22.58 -21.04
N GLU A 231 -11.43 23.77 -21.62
CA GLU A 231 -11.37 23.98 -23.06
C GLU A 231 -10.03 23.55 -23.66
N ALA A 232 -8.93 23.80 -22.93
CA ALA A 232 -7.60 23.39 -23.34
C ALA A 232 -7.28 21.90 -23.10
N GLY A 233 -8.22 21.10 -22.53
CA GLY A 233 -8.00 19.69 -22.17
C GLY A 233 -6.96 19.49 -21.07
N ARG A 234 -6.76 20.48 -20.20
CA ARG A 234 -5.77 20.49 -19.10
C ARG A 234 -6.39 20.47 -17.72
N ALA A 235 -7.74 20.37 -17.62
CA ALA A 235 -8.40 20.18 -16.34
C ALA A 235 -7.76 19.03 -15.56
N SER A 236 -7.50 19.22 -14.26
CA SER A 236 -6.70 18.27 -13.50
C SER A 236 -7.03 18.26 -12.02
N ILE A 237 -6.62 17.17 -11.36
CA ILE A 237 -6.63 17.03 -9.91
C ILE A 237 -5.22 16.71 -9.42
N TYR A 238 -4.84 17.29 -8.28
CA TYR A 238 -3.57 17.05 -7.63
C TYR A 238 -3.78 16.22 -6.36
N ILE A 239 -3.30 14.99 -6.38
CA ILE A 239 -3.45 14.05 -5.26
C ILE A 239 -2.25 14.19 -4.34
N ASN A 240 -2.44 14.81 -3.18
CA ASN A 240 -1.44 15.01 -2.14
C ASN A 240 -1.97 14.74 -0.73
N LYS A 241 -3.22 14.30 -0.62
CA LYS A 241 -3.92 14.04 0.66
C LYS A 241 -4.73 12.76 0.56
N GLU A 242 -4.97 12.11 1.71
CA GLU A 242 -5.92 11.00 1.83
C GLU A 242 -6.69 11.11 3.14
N LEU A 243 -7.99 10.80 3.11
CA LEU A 243 -8.85 10.70 4.29
C LEU A 243 -8.80 9.30 4.85
N GLN A 244 -8.55 9.18 6.15
CA GLN A 244 -8.50 7.89 6.83
C GLN A 244 -9.16 7.97 8.22
N ARG A 245 -9.93 6.93 8.57
CA ARG A 245 -10.37 6.73 9.96
C ARG A 245 -9.30 5.93 10.70
N VAL A 246 -8.90 6.43 11.86
CA VAL A 246 -7.78 5.89 12.64
C VAL A 246 -8.16 5.76 14.11
N ASP A 247 -7.52 4.81 14.78
CA ASP A 247 -7.61 4.65 16.23
C ASP A 247 -6.85 5.79 16.92
N ILE A 248 -7.49 6.41 17.94
CA ILE A 248 -6.94 7.56 18.68
C ILE A 248 -5.67 7.16 19.43
N ALA A 249 -5.62 5.95 20.00
CA ALA A 249 -4.43 5.49 20.70
C ALA A 249 -3.23 5.34 19.76
N SER A 250 -3.44 4.81 18.55
CA SER A 250 -2.41 4.72 17.52
C SER A 250 -1.96 6.08 17.00
N LEU A 251 -2.91 7.01 16.86
CA LEU A 251 -2.63 8.39 16.45
C LEU A 251 -1.73 9.09 17.49
N ASN A 252 -2.07 8.98 18.77
CA ASN A 252 -1.29 9.55 19.87
C ASN A 252 0.09 8.87 19.99
N ALA A 253 0.17 7.53 19.83
CA ALA A 253 1.43 6.79 19.87
C ALA A 253 2.42 7.21 18.79
N LEU A 254 1.92 7.68 17.63
CA LEU A 254 2.71 8.20 16.51
C LEU A 254 2.80 9.74 16.47
N GLU A 255 2.37 10.42 17.53
CA GLU A 255 2.49 11.89 17.67
C GLU A 255 1.89 12.65 16.47
N ASN A 256 0.74 12.19 15.96
CA ASN A 256 0.06 12.73 14.76
C ASN A 256 0.94 12.75 13.50
N LYS A 257 1.87 11.82 13.33
CA LYS A 257 2.77 11.75 12.19
C LYS A 257 2.02 11.80 10.85
N ASN A 258 2.42 12.74 9.99
CA ASN A 258 1.85 12.98 8.66
C ASN A 258 0.36 13.40 8.65
N VAL A 259 -0.21 13.78 9.77
CA VAL A 259 -1.59 14.29 9.85
C VAL A 259 -1.60 15.78 9.52
N ILE A 260 -2.47 16.17 8.59
CA ILE A 260 -2.70 17.56 8.16
C ILE A 260 -3.83 18.15 9.00
N THR A 261 -4.96 17.41 9.09
CA THR A 261 -6.14 17.86 9.84
C THR A 261 -6.73 16.69 10.59
N ARG A 262 -7.07 16.90 11.86
CA ARG A 262 -7.87 15.99 12.66
C ARG A 262 -9.28 16.55 12.75
N PHE A 263 -10.25 15.79 12.26
CA PHE A 263 -11.65 16.22 12.32
C PHE A 263 -12.27 15.97 13.70
N PRO A 264 -13.25 16.75 14.12
CA PRO A 264 -13.93 16.54 15.38
C PRO A 264 -14.65 15.20 15.40
N SER A 265 -14.63 14.53 16.55
CA SER A 265 -15.40 13.31 16.76
C SER A 265 -16.84 13.66 17.13
N LEU A 266 -17.81 12.95 16.54
CA LEU A 266 -19.25 13.14 16.84
C LEU A 266 -19.63 12.79 18.27
N SER A 267 -18.78 12.04 19.00
CA SER A 267 -19.00 11.66 20.38
C SER A 267 -17.67 11.53 21.11
N SER A 268 -17.64 11.92 22.38
CA SER A 268 -16.49 11.72 23.29
C SER A 268 -16.16 10.24 23.58
N ARG A 269 -17.09 9.34 23.28
CA ARG A 269 -16.90 7.87 23.46
C ARG A 269 -16.24 7.22 22.23
N CYS A 270 -16.03 7.95 21.14
CA CYS A 270 -15.39 7.39 19.95
C CYS A 270 -13.93 7.06 20.23
N THR A 271 -13.55 5.81 19.97
CA THR A 271 -12.13 5.35 20.03
C THR A 271 -11.38 5.64 18.74
N THR A 272 -12.08 6.08 17.69
CA THR A 272 -11.52 6.39 16.37
C THR A 272 -11.89 7.80 15.94
N VAL A 273 -11.06 8.36 15.06
CA VAL A 273 -11.23 9.71 14.51
C VAL A 273 -10.88 9.72 13.03
N GLN A 274 -11.52 10.59 12.24
CA GLN A 274 -11.10 10.85 10.87
C GLN A 274 -9.95 11.84 10.86
N VAL A 275 -8.98 11.58 9.98
CA VAL A 275 -7.84 12.46 9.75
C VAL A 275 -7.60 12.62 8.25
N LEU A 276 -7.28 13.84 7.86
CA LEU A 276 -6.68 14.13 6.56
C LEU A 276 -5.17 14.07 6.73
N LYS A 277 -4.49 13.30 5.91
CA LYS A 277 -3.05 13.07 6.04
C LYS A 277 -2.37 13.00 4.67
N SER A 278 -1.04 13.17 4.67
CA SER A 278 -0.22 12.94 3.48
C SER A 278 -0.24 11.47 3.05
N PRO A 279 -0.14 11.17 1.75
CA PRO A 279 -0.01 9.81 1.23
C PRO A 279 1.22 9.10 1.81
N LYS A 280 1.18 7.76 1.78
CA LYS A 280 2.24 6.92 2.36
C LYS A 280 3.58 7.01 1.62
N THR A 281 3.56 7.28 0.31
CA THR A 281 4.74 7.32 -0.58
C THR A 281 4.70 8.53 -1.47
N ASP A 282 5.85 9.06 -1.81
CA ASP A 282 5.98 10.20 -2.73
C ASP A 282 5.41 9.86 -4.12
N SER A 283 5.51 8.62 -4.57
CA SER A 283 4.91 8.15 -5.83
C SER A 283 3.38 8.19 -5.85
N SER A 284 2.74 8.34 -4.69
CA SER A 284 1.28 8.56 -4.60
C SER A 284 0.89 10.01 -4.86
N ILE A 285 1.83 10.96 -4.70
CA ILE A 285 1.62 12.38 -4.99
C ILE A 285 1.75 12.55 -6.50
N ARG A 286 0.67 13.01 -7.14
CA ARG A 286 0.61 13.09 -8.60
C ARG A 286 -0.49 14.01 -9.08
N THR A 287 -0.30 14.58 -10.28
CA THR A 287 -1.35 15.26 -11.03
C THR A 287 -2.00 14.26 -11.99
N ILE A 288 -3.33 14.28 -12.07
CA ILE A 288 -4.11 13.46 -12.99
C ILE A 288 -4.98 14.40 -13.82
N PHE A 289 -4.90 14.28 -15.15
CA PHE A 289 -5.76 15.03 -16.04
C PHE A 289 -7.17 14.43 -16.10
N LEU A 290 -8.17 15.30 -16.12
CA LEU A 290 -9.56 14.92 -16.13
C LEU A 290 -10.11 14.82 -17.56
N PRO A 291 -10.90 13.79 -17.89
CA PRO A 291 -11.75 13.84 -19.08
C PRO A 291 -12.70 15.04 -18.97
N LYS A 292 -12.98 15.70 -20.09
CA LYS A 292 -13.83 16.89 -20.16
C LYS A 292 -15.17 16.70 -19.44
N THR A 293 -15.87 15.59 -19.70
CA THR A 293 -17.14 15.25 -19.07
C THR A 293 -17.05 15.17 -17.54
N VAL A 294 -15.93 14.65 -17.00
CA VAL A 294 -15.72 14.54 -15.55
C VAL A 294 -15.40 15.90 -14.94
N ALA A 295 -14.68 16.76 -15.68
CA ALA A 295 -14.42 18.14 -15.25
C ALA A 295 -15.71 18.96 -15.21
N GLU A 296 -16.55 18.86 -16.22
CA GLU A 296 -17.88 19.50 -16.26
C GLU A 296 -18.80 18.99 -15.13
N MET A 297 -18.78 17.68 -14.84
CA MET A 297 -19.50 17.11 -13.69
C MET A 297 -19.03 17.72 -12.37
N LEU A 298 -17.72 17.93 -12.18
CA LEU A 298 -17.18 18.58 -10.99
C LEU A 298 -17.59 20.04 -10.87
N VAL A 299 -17.71 20.77 -11.99
CA VAL A 299 -18.25 22.15 -12.01
C VAL A 299 -19.66 22.19 -11.47
N HIS A 300 -20.54 21.32 -11.99
CA HIS A 300 -21.94 21.23 -11.52
C HIS A 300 -22.01 20.82 -10.04
N TYR A 301 -21.26 19.79 -9.65
CA TYR A 301 -21.22 19.32 -8.27
C TYR A 301 -20.73 20.40 -7.30
N LYS A 302 -19.73 21.21 -7.71
CA LYS A 302 -19.25 22.33 -6.92
C LYS A 302 -20.35 23.38 -6.73
N ALA A 303 -21.08 23.74 -7.80
CA ALA A 303 -22.15 24.72 -7.72
C ALA A 303 -23.27 24.28 -6.76
N GLU A 304 -23.68 23.00 -6.79
CA GLU A 304 -24.66 22.44 -5.86
C GLU A 304 -24.16 22.45 -4.40
N GLN A 305 -22.86 22.15 -4.20
CA GLN A 305 -22.25 22.20 -2.88
C GLN A 305 -22.15 23.65 -2.36
N ASP A 306 -21.81 24.62 -3.21
CA ASP A 306 -21.74 26.03 -2.86
C ASP A 306 -23.14 26.55 -2.48
N MET A 307 -24.21 26.20 -3.23
CA MET A 307 -25.62 26.51 -2.86
C MET A 307 -25.99 25.94 -1.48
N THR A 308 -25.57 24.69 -1.20
CA THR A 308 -25.84 24.06 0.10
C THR A 308 -25.10 24.80 1.22
N LYS A 309 -23.87 25.19 0.97
CA LYS A 309 -23.04 25.96 1.90
C LYS A 309 -23.66 27.32 2.21
N ASP A 310 -24.14 28.03 1.19
CA ASP A 310 -24.80 29.34 1.33
C ASP A 310 -26.11 29.19 2.12
N ALA A 311 -26.89 28.13 1.86
CA ALA A 311 -28.17 27.91 2.55
C ALA A 311 -27.99 27.55 4.04
N LEU A 312 -26.92 26.84 4.40
CA LEU A 312 -26.64 26.41 5.79
C LEU A 312 -25.82 27.45 6.56
N GLY A 313 -25.10 28.34 5.87
CA GLY A 313 -24.26 29.35 6.50
C GLY A 313 -23.32 28.81 7.57
N ALA A 314 -23.45 29.29 8.79
CA ALA A 314 -22.58 28.88 9.91
C ALA A 314 -22.73 27.41 10.37
N GLU A 315 -23.81 26.73 9.95
CA GLU A 315 -23.99 25.30 10.27
C GLU A 315 -23.17 24.39 9.35
N TYR A 316 -22.71 24.91 8.22
CA TYR A 316 -21.84 24.16 7.31
C TYR A 316 -20.38 24.21 7.79
N ALA A 317 -19.83 23.06 8.14
CA ALA A 317 -18.42 22.93 8.53
C ALA A 317 -17.55 22.85 7.27
N ASP A 318 -17.01 23.99 6.82
CA ASP A 318 -16.21 24.06 5.59
C ASP A 318 -14.77 23.58 5.79
N TYR A 319 -14.50 22.37 5.37
CA TYR A 319 -13.17 21.80 5.30
C TYR A 319 -12.60 21.76 3.88
N ASN A 320 -13.20 22.48 2.96
CA ASN A 320 -12.81 22.54 1.55
C ASN A 320 -12.79 21.16 0.82
N LEU A 321 -13.51 20.16 1.34
CA LEU A 321 -13.55 18.81 0.78
C LEU A 321 -14.46 18.77 -0.45
N VAL A 322 -14.01 18.09 -1.52
CA VAL A 322 -14.82 17.85 -2.72
C VAL A 322 -16.00 16.94 -2.36
N VAL A 323 -15.75 15.81 -1.70
CA VAL A 323 -16.82 14.87 -1.31
C VAL A 323 -17.11 15.06 0.18
N ALA A 324 -17.74 16.18 0.49
CA ALA A 324 -18.21 16.47 1.84
C ALA A 324 -19.56 15.79 2.15
N GLY A 325 -19.85 15.59 3.43
CA GLY A 325 -21.17 15.21 3.92
C GLY A 325 -22.16 16.39 3.87
N PRO A 326 -23.45 16.18 4.20
CA PRO A 326 -24.49 17.21 4.08
C PRO A 326 -24.21 18.50 4.86
N LEU A 327 -23.52 18.40 5.99
CA LEU A 327 -23.11 19.55 6.82
C LEU A 327 -21.63 19.91 6.64
N GLY A 328 -21.01 19.57 5.51
CA GLY A 328 -19.61 19.88 5.22
C GLY A 328 -18.59 18.97 5.91
N MET A 329 -19.01 18.12 6.83
CA MET A 329 -18.13 17.14 7.50
C MET A 329 -17.57 16.10 6.52
N PRO A 330 -16.41 15.50 6.80
CA PRO A 330 -15.84 14.47 5.92
C PRO A 330 -16.79 13.27 5.77
N THR A 331 -16.94 12.81 4.54
CA THR A 331 -17.72 11.62 4.22
C THR A 331 -17.00 10.35 4.67
N GLU A 332 -17.72 9.46 5.35
CA GLU A 332 -17.17 8.16 5.77
C GLU A 332 -17.02 7.20 4.60
N GLN A 333 -15.94 6.43 4.58
CA GLN A 333 -15.78 5.34 3.60
C GLN A 333 -16.91 4.31 3.69
N SER A 334 -17.43 4.07 4.89
CA SER A 334 -18.57 3.18 5.12
C SER A 334 -19.85 3.68 4.47
N THR A 335 -20.06 4.99 4.40
CA THR A 335 -21.23 5.61 3.72
C THR A 335 -21.20 5.30 2.22
N ILE A 336 -20.06 5.56 1.56
CA ILE A 336 -19.91 5.29 0.12
C ILE A 336 -19.99 3.79 -0.17
N ASN A 337 -19.32 2.95 0.64
CA ASN A 337 -19.42 1.49 0.47
C ASN A 337 -20.83 0.95 0.75
N GLY A 338 -21.58 1.57 1.68
CA GLY A 338 -22.97 1.24 1.96
C GLY A 338 -23.89 1.59 0.79
N ALA A 339 -23.74 2.81 0.25
CA ALA A 339 -24.49 3.25 -0.92
C ALA A 339 -24.20 2.39 -2.16
N LEU A 340 -22.92 2.04 -2.40
CA LEU A 340 -22.55 1.11 -3.47
C LEU A 340 -23.18 -0.27 -3.29
N LYS A 341 -23.15 -0.79 -2.06
CA LYS A 341 -23.75 -2.09 -1.76
C LYS A 341 -25.25 -2.08 -2.02
N GLN A 342 -25.94 -1.01 -1.62
CA GLN A 342 -27.37 -0.81 -1.85
C GLN A 342 -27.66 -0.78 -3.35
N LEU A 343 -26.94 0.03 -4.14
CA LEU A 343 -27.07 0.10 -5.60
C LEU A 343 -26.92 -1.28 -6.26
N ILE A 344 -25.95 -2.08 -5.81
CA ILE A 344 -25.70 -3.43 -6.31
C ILE A 344 -26.87 -4.36 -5.97
N GLU A 345 -27.36 -4.34 -4.72
CA GLU A 345 -28.39 -5.26 -4.24
C GLU A 345 -29.78 -4.94 -4.81
N GLU A 346 -30.09 -3.66 -5.01
CA GLU A 346 -31.38 -3.21 -5.57
C GLU A 346 -31.53 -3.49 -7.07
N ASN A 347 -30.40 -3.56 -7.79
CA ASN A 347 -30.39 -3.71 -9.26
C ASN A 347 -29.71 -5.01 -9.74
N ASP A 348 -29.46 -5.95 -8.83
CA ASP A 348 -28.86 -7.27 -9.12
C ASP A 348 -27.55 -7.21 -9.91
N PHE A 349 -26.72 -6.19 -9.66
CA PHE A 349 -25.42 -6.07 -10.30
C PHE A 349 -24.40 -7.08 -9.75
N PRO A 350 -23.39 -7.45 -10.56
CA PRO A 350 -22.27 -8.26 -10.07
C PRO A 350 -21.63 -7.62 -8.85
N LYS A 351 -21.36 -8.44 -7.81
CA LYS A 351 -20.79 -7.95 -6.54
C LYS A 351 -19.36 -7.45 -6.70
N VAL A 352 -19.17 -6.16 -6.60
CA VAL A 352 -17.87 -5.49 -6.60
C VAL A 352 -17.66 -4.73 -5.30
N VAL A 353 -16.41 -4.37 -5.04
CA VAL A 353 -16.04 -3.43 -3.97
C VAL A 353 -15.54 -2.13 -4.60
N PHE A 354 -15.59 -1.02 -3.89
CA PHE A 354 -15.20 0.28 -4.45
C PHE A 354 -13.82 0.26 -5.14
N HIS A 355 -12.86 -0.47 -4.58
CA HIS A 355 -11.54 -0.61 -5.18
C HIS A 355 -11.54 -1.34 -6.55
N SER A 356 -12.60 -2.07 -6.89
CA SER A 356 -12.74 -2.72 -8.21
C SER A 356 -12.82 -1.69 -9.34
N PHE A 357 -13.39 -0.48 -9.11
CA PHE A 357 -13.44 0.58 -10.13
C PHE A 357 -12.05 1.03 -10.56
N ARG A 358 -11.13 1.13 -9.61
CA ARG A 358 -9.73 1.41 -9.93
C ARG A 358 -9.10 0.27 -10.76
N HIS A 359 -9.43 -0.98 -10.48
CA HIS A 359 -8.99 -2.11 -11.29
C HIS A 359 -9.58 -2.06 -12.69
N SER A 360 -10.89 -1.79 -12.82
CA SER A 360 -11.55 -1.59 -14.13
C SER A 360 -10.90 -0.45 -14.91
N SER A 361 -10.61 0.68 -14.26
CA SER A 361 -9.90 1.82 -14.85
C SER A 361 -8.56 1.42 -15.48
N ILE A 362 -7.74 0.69 -14.72
CA ILE A 362 -6.43 0.22 -15.17
C ILE A 362 -6.57 -0.68 -16.41
N THR A 363 -7.51 -1.62 -16.35
CA THR A 363 -7.83 -2.54 -17.45
C THR A 363 -8.21 -1.76 -18.71
N TYR A 364 -9.11 -0.80 -18.58
CA TYR A 364 -9.59 0.03 -19.69
C TYR A 364 -8.47 0.88 -20.29
N LYS A 365 -7.70 1.58 -19.45
CA LYS A 365 -6.59 2.42 -19.91
C LYS A 365 -5.50 1.60 -20.61
N LEU A 366 -5.20 0.40 -20.13
CA LEU A 366 -4.27 -0.50 -20.81
C LEU A 366 -4.79 -0.93 -22.18
N LYS A 367 -6.08 -1.27 -22.30
CA LYS A 367 -6.70 -1.61 -23.59
C LYS A 367 -6.65 -0.43 -24.57
N LEU A 368 -6.98 0.78 -24.10
CA LEU A 368 -6.98 1.99 -24.94
C LEU A 368 -5.56 2.39 -25.40
N ASN A 369 -4.54 2.12 -24.59
CA ASN A 369 -3.14 2.48 -24.91
C ASN A 369 -2.35 1.31 -25.52
N GLY A 370 -3.01 0.28 -26.05
CA GLY A 370 -2.33 -0.87 -26.69
C GLY A 370 -1.36 -1.60 -25.75
N GLY A 371 -1.65 -1.63 -24.44
CA GLY A 371 -0.82 -2.32 -23.43
C GLY A 371 0.39 -1.52 -22.93
N ASP A 372 0.52 -0.24 -23.24
CA ASP A 372 1.61 0.60 -22.72
C ASP A 372 1.49 0.84 -21.22
N ILE A 373 2.17 -0.01 -20.43
CA ILE A 373 2.18 0.01 -18.99
C ILE A 373 2.75 1.32 -18.43
N LYS A 374 3.74 1.91 -19.11
CA LYS A 374 4.39 3.15 -18.63
C LYS A 374 3.47 4.35 -18.74
N ALA A 375 2.73 4.47 -19.86
CA ALA A 375 1.76 5.54 -20.04
C ALA A 375 0.67 5.52 -18.96
N VAL A 376 0.29 4.32 -18.53
CA VAL A 376 -0.77 4.10 -17.54
C VAL A 376 -0.24 4.18 -16.10
N GLN A 377 1.05 3.88 -15.87
CA GLN A 377 1.68 3.86 -14.54
C GLN A 377 1.62 5.21 -13.81
N GLY A 378 1.78 6.32 -14.53
CA GLY A 378 1.72 7.68 -13.98
C GLY A 378 0.40 7.98 -13.26
N ASP A 379 -0.72 7.54 -13.84
CA ASP A 379 -2.05 7.77 -13.29
C ASP A 379 -2.32 6.99 -11.99
N PHE A 380 -1.60 5.87 -11.77
CA PHE A 380 -1.91 4.97 -10.64
C PHE A 380 -1.14 5.25 -9.36
N GLY A 381 -0.01 5.97 -9.44
CA GLY A 381 0.86 6.13 -8.27
C GLY A 381 1.31 4.79 -7.68
N HIS A 382 1.65 3.81 -8.55
CA HIS A 382 2.30 2.56 -8.15
C HIS A 382 3.80 2.66 -8.38
N ALA A 383 4.59 2.39 -7.35
CA ALA A 383 6.05 2.41 -7.44
C ALA A 383 6.63 1.29 -8.34
N GLN A 384 5.87 0.22 -8.60
CA GLN A 384 6.35 -0.95 -9.34
C GLN A 384 5.39 -1.35 -10.48
N ALA A 385 5.90 -1.39 -11.69
CA ALA A 385 5.19 -1.86 -12.88
C ALA A 385 4.76 -3.35 -12.75
N SER A 386 5.51 -4.17 -11.99
CA SER A 386 5.19 -5.58 -11.75
C SER A 386 3.81 -5.80 -11.12
N MET A 387 3.33 -4.88 -10.28
CA MET A 387 1.98 -4.99 -9.72
C MET A 387 0.89 -4.84 -10.79
N VAL A 388 1.15 -4.06 -11.82
CA VAL A 388 0.23 -3.90 -12.96
C VAL A 388 0.27 -5.16 -13.82
N THR A 389 1.46 -5.68 -14.16
CA THR A 389 1.62 -6.87 -15.00
C THR A 389 1.05 -8.14 -14.34
N GLU A 390 1.30 -8.38 -13.05
CA GLU A 390 0.81 -9.58 -12.35
C GLU A 390 -0.73 -9.62 -12.23
N GLN A 391 -1.37 -8.47 -12.02
CA GLN A 391 -2.83 -8.40 -11.88
C GLN A 391 -3.57 -8.41 -13.22
N TYR A 392 -2.94 -7.90 -14.29
CA TYR A 392 -3.57 -7.71 -15.60
C TYR A 392 -2.99 -8.59 -16.70
N ALA A 393 -2.15 -9.57 -16.36
CA ALA A 393 -1.58 -10.54 -17.31
C ALA A 393 -2.63 -11.27 -18.17
N HIS A 394 -3.85 -11.46 -17.64
CA HIS A 394 -4.94 -12.10 -18.38
C HIS A 394 -5.51 -11.24 -19.53
N ILE A 395 -5.36 -9.91 -19.48
CA ILE A 395 -5.74 -9.02 -20.61
C ILE A 395 -4.77 -9.19 -21.75
N LEU A 396 -3.51 -9.51 -21.43
CA LEU A 396 -2.46 -9.80 -22.40
C LEU A 396 -2.72 -11.10 -23.18
N ASP A 397 -3.64 -11.97 -22.71
CA ASP A 397 -3.98 -13.20 -23.44
C ASP A 397 -4.85 -12.93 -24.68
N ASP A 398 -5.76 -11.96 -24.63
CA ASP A 398 -6.50 -11.50 -25.82
C ASP A 398 -5.56 -10.75 -26.77
N ASP A 399 -4.66 -9.92 -26.26
CA ASP A 399 -3.62 -9.26 -27.06
C ASP A 399 -2.61 -10.25 -27.63
N ARG A 400 -2.28 -11.35 -26.93
CA ARG A 400 -1.45 -12.44 -27.42
C ARG A 400 -2.08 -13.15 -28.62
N ARG A 401 -3.40 -13.38 -28.56
CA ARG A 401 -4.13 -13.96 -29.70
C ARG A 401 -4.11 -13.01 -30.90
N LEU A 402 -4.34 -11.74 -30.64
CA LEU A 402 -4.27 -10.69 -31.68
C LEU A 402 -2.86 -10.55 -32.25
N ASN A 403 -1.83 -10.61 -31.43
CA ASN A 403 -0.44 -10.58 -31.85
C ASN A 403 -0.06 -11.82 -32.68
N ALA A 404 -0.57 -13.01 -32.31
CA ALA A 404 -0.38 -14.22 -33.11
C ALA A 404 -1.03 -14.08 -34.50
N GLN A 405 -2.25 -13.52 -34.57
CA GLN A 405 -2.91 -13.23 -35.86
C GLN A 405 -2.14 -12.21 -36.65
N ARG A 406 -1.72 -11.09 -36.03
CA ARG A 406 -0.90 -10.06 -36.72
C ARG A 406 0.42 -10.61 -37.20
N PHE A 407 1.07 -11.51 -36.45
CA PHE A 407 2.31 -12.16 -36.86
C PHE A 407 2.08 -13.08 -38.02
N ASP A 408 0.96 -13.83 -38.03
CA ASP A 408 0.56 -14.68 -39.17
C ASP A 408 0.32 -13.86 -40.41
N ASP A 409 -0.48 -12.79 -40.31
CA ASP A 409 -0.82 -11.89 -41.40
C ASP A 409 0.44 -11.21 -41.98
N PHE A 410 1.32 -10.68 -41.15
CA PHE A 410 2.49 -9.93 -41.59
C PHE A 410 3.63 -10.83 -42.04
N PHE A 411 3.96 -11.88 -41.28
CA PHE A 411 5.14 -12.68 -41.56
C PHE A 411 4.89 -13.78 -42.55
N TYR A 412 3.79 -14.52 -42.39
CA TYR A 412 3.52 -15.67 -43.26
C TYR A 412 2.77 -15.30 -44.54
N GLN A 413 1.84 -14.34 -44.48
CA GLN A 413 1.06 -13.96 -45.69
C GLN A 413 1.79 -12.96 -46.59
N HIS A 414 2.69 -12.12 -46.04
CA HIS A 414 3.45 -11.13 -46.81
C HIS A 414 4.90 -11.57 -47.09
N HIS A 415 5.24 -12.84 -46.96
CA HIS A 415 6.56 -13.40 -47.31
C HIS A 415 7.77 -12.63 -46.74
N GLY A 416 7.70 -12.16 -45.52
CA GLY A 416 8.81 -11.52 -44.82
C GLY A 416 9.07 -10.06 -45.21
N ALA A 417 8.11 -9.35 -45.75
CA ALA A 417 8.16 -7.90 -45.81
C ALA A 417 8.30 -7.33 -44.38
N GLU A 418 9.22 -6.38 -44.20
CA GLU A 418 9.33 -5.72 -42.89
C GLU A 418 7.97 -5.14 -42.49
N PRO A 419 7.49 -5.38 -41.23
CA PRO A 419 6.21 -4.84 -40.81
C PRO A 419 6.28 -3.32 -40.89
N GLU A 420 5.42 -2.74 -41.71
CA GLU A 420 5.18 -1.30 -41.68
C GLU A 420 4.77 -0.98 -40.23
N VAL A 421 5.60 -0.23 -39.51
CA VAL A 421 5.27 0.21 -38.16
C VAL A 421 4.00 1.01 -38.30
N LEU A 422 2.86 0.38 -37.98
CA LEU A 422 1.57 1.08 -37.96
C LEU A 422 1.79 2.35 -37.18
N PRO A 423 1.55 3.54 -37.75
CA PRO A 423 1.74 4.77 -37.01
C PRO A 423 0.95 4.62 -35.69
N ARG A 424 1.67 4.71 -34.59
CA ARG A 424 1.10 4.83 -33.25
C ARG A 424 -0.02 5.84 -33.43
N ALA A 425 -1.28 5.45 -33.12
CA ALA A 425 -2.44 6.29 -33.31
C ALA A 425 -2.03 7.74 -33.04
N GLU A 426 -1.99 8.55 -34.07
CA GLU A 426 -1.48 9.90 -33.96
C GLU A 426 -2.25 10.55 -32.84
N GLN A 427 -1.57 10.72 -31.72
CA GLN A 427 -1.98 11.77 -30.80
C GLN A 427 -2.09 12.99 -31.72
N SER A 428 -3.31 13.47 -31.88
CA SER A 428 -3.55 14.72 -32.57
C SER A 428 -2.70 15.77 -31.86
N THR A 429 -1.47 15.91 -32.33
CA THR A 429 -0.65 17.07 -32.03
C THR A 429 -1.51 18.25 -32.45
N PRO A 430 -1.74 19.24 -31.58
CA PRO A 430 -2.36 20.48 -32.02
C PRO A 430 -1.58 20.90 -33.26
N LYS A 431 -2.27 21.16 -34.37
CA LYS A 431 -1.67 21.70 -35.61
C LYS A 431 -0.79 22.85 -35.16
N ALA A 432 0.53 22.62 -35.23
CA ALA A 432 1.48 23.69 -35.04
C ALA A 432 1.12 24.75 -36.09
N SER A 433 0.88 25.93 -35.63
CA SER A 433 0.81 27.13 -36.44
C SER A 433 2.04 27.13 -37.35
N PRO A 434 1.97 27.60 -38.61
CA PRO A 434 3.09 27.55 -39.51
C PRO A 434 4.31 28.15 -38.85
N VAL A 435 5.35 27.33 -38.68
CA VAL A 435 6.64 27.76 -38.14
C VAL A 435 7.14 28.84 -39.10
N ASP A 436 7.38 30.01 -38.52
CA ASP A 436 7.96 31.15 -39.22
C ASP A 436 9.23 30.66 -39.92
N THR A 437 9.21 30.67 -41.24
CA THR A 437 10.32 30.23 -42.10
C THR A 437 11.60 30.99 -41.79
N ASP A 438 11.49 32.21 -41.25
CA ASP A 438 12.61 33.04 -40.83
C ASP A 438 13.30 32.52 -39.55
N ALA A 439 12.58 31.91 -38.61
CA ALA A 439 13.17 31.32 -37.39
C ALA A 439 13.97 30.06 -37.68
N ALA A 440 13.48 29.22 -38.61
CA ALA A 440 14.21 28.02 -39.06
C ALA A 440 15.49 28.36 -39.82
N ALA A 441 15.46 29.43 -40.67
CA ALA A 441 16.63 29.93 -41.39
C ALA A 441 17.65 30.58 -40.44
N ALA A 442 17.20 31.26 -39.39
CA ALA A 442 18.06 31.83 -38.34
C ALA A 442 18.74 30.72 -37.50
N LEU A 443 18.02 29.64 -37.18
CA LEU A 443 18.58 28.48 -36.45
C LEU A 443 19.63 27.74 -37.30
N ALA A 444 19.38 27.57 -38.59
CA ALA A 444 20.34 26.95 -39.52
C ALA A 444 21.62 27.80 -39.67
N LYS A 445 21.53 29.11 -39.66
CA LYS A 445 22.69 30.02 -39.66
C LYS A 445 23.49 29.97 -38.35
N LEU A 446 22.84 29.86 -37.20
CA LEU A 446 23.48 29.70 -35.90
C LEU A 446 24.21 28.38 -35.75
N LEU A 447 23.67 27.29 -36.32
CA LEU A 447 24.29 25.97 -36.30
C LEU A 447 25.47 25.83 -37.29
N ALA A 448 25.56 26.71 -38.28
CA ALA A 448 26.66 26.78 -39.25
C ALA A 448 27.88 27.61 -38.73
N ASP A 449 27.75 28.26 -37.57
CA ASP A 449 28.86 29.03 -36.99
C ASP A 449 29.85 28.08 -36.26
N PRO A 450 31.14 28.07 -36.64
CA PRO A 450 32.15 27.20 -36.03
C PRO A 450 32.35 27.40 -34.51
N SER A 451 32.07 28.60 -34.01
CA SER A 451 32.17 28.93 -32.58
C SER A 451 31.06 28.24 -31.78
N MET A 452 29.83 28.14 -32.30
CA MET A 452 28.71 27.45 -31.69
C MET A 452 28.86 25.93 -31.72
N ALA A 453 29.43 25.38 -32.79
CA ALA A 453 29.74 23.94 -32.85
C ALA A 453 30.75 23.51 -31.78
N THR A 454 31.70 24.38 -31.42
CA THR A 454 32.66 24.15 -30.34
C THR A 454 32.02 24.23 -28.97
N LEU A 455 31.07 25.11 -28.79
CA LEU A 455 30.33 25.28 -27.54
C LEU A 455 29.40 24.07 -27.25
N ILE A 456 28.73 23.57 -28.29
CA ILE A 456 27.88 22.37 -28.21
C ILE A 456 28.73 21.12 -27.89
N LYS A 457 29.92 20.99 -28.53
CA LYS A 457 30.86 19.90 -28.21
C LYS A 457 31.40 19.93 -26.80
N ASN A 458 31.62 21.11 -26.22
CA ASN A 458 32.07 21.28 -24.84
C ASN A 458 30.94 21.01 -23.83
N LEU A 459 29.70 21.37 -24.15
CA LEU A 459 28.52 21.01 -23.33
C LEU A 459 28.23 19.50 -23.34
N ALA A 460 28.36 18.83 -24.48
CA ALA A 460 28.17 17.40 -24.60
C ALA A 460 29.29 16.53 -23.95
N LYS A 461 30.42 17.14 -23.58
CA LYS A 461 31.49 16.47 -22.82
C LYS A 461 31.30 16.54 -21.30
N ASN A 462 30.40 17.40 -20.82
CA ASN A 462 30.13 17.63 -19.40
C ASN A 462 28.73 17.13 -18.97
N LEU A 463 28.02 16.41 -19.83
CA LEU A 463 26.81 15.59 -19.58
C LEU A 463 27.15 14.10 -19.66
#